data_d2275b2b298426dbe79033f2d0fb5ac4
#
_entry.id   d2275b2b298426dbe79033f2d0fb5ac4
#
_cell.length_a   1.000
_cell.length_b   1.000
_cell.length_c   1.000
_cell.angle_alpha   90.00
_cell.angle_beta   90.00
_cell.angle_gamma   90.00
#
_symmetry.space_group_name_H-M   'P 1'
#
loop_
_entity.id
_entity.type
_entity.pdbx_description
1 polymer ?
#
loop_
_entity_poly.entity_id
_entity_poly.type
_entity_poly.pdbx_seq_one_letter_code
_entity_poly.pdbx_strand_id
1 'polypeptide(L)'
;MKEDKDFNVTVSLSKQGYNSKEEAISAVMNDKPKMAELGITESMRFKRTTLSVTDLLSYIRLGYTFCGLYRYKEGRKVFIQTCSGKQYYTMPTEKDGYMKRCVKRSDYWEGSQVVSIDIDETAYTHIPAFLSMLSCQPTFTYTTFSDKPEKRKFRMVYVMDKILARNEHKAVSEALHNQIEKETGERIQDRCGTRGDQYFNGTTQKGESYISGYVYGLKDIRGYFDELLKLIQEEEEDTKITLDKQFVGDLKLLSYNQVVAKYSKVYEYYYRTQIDFKDGEKYRLVSERHGYYQLYYRWENDKPVKYVDGEHRRAKLNNYSRIRRLIKPDTSPEELLYNLYIDRERFYDNSDGTLTIDCLVSIVKKTMKKELDVLQTEYEESREAVRKAMKDDYHEKKLVVNPKYYGKYERSKMMADIRTGTKEWNYHLIDLYYNPDLTVQENLDSLKKNGVEVSDDTLYRYCKDRGISTKIDFKKLLDPNLSSRKNLDLLKAQGYKIGKDKVQKLLKELLQP
;
A
#
# COMPACT_ATOMS: atom_id res chain seq x y z
N MET A 1 -9.26 23.20 28.90
CA MET A 1 -10.04 21.97 29.14
C MET A 1 -11.02 22.22 30.29
N LYS A 2 -12.31 21.95 30.07
CA LYS A 2 -13.38 22.09 31.06
C LYS A 2 -14.25 20.82 31.04
N GLU A 3 -14.59 20.28 32.19
CA GLU A 3 -15.58 19.21 32.28
C GLU A 3 -16.99 19.81 32.18
N ASP A 4 -17.76 19.36 31.18
CA ASP A 4 -19.13 19.83 30.91
C ASP A 4 -19.91 18.78 30.10
N LYS A 5 -20.57 17.88 30.80
CA LYS A 5 -21.37 16.80 30.18
C LYS A 5 -22.63 17.31 29.47
N ASP A 6 -23.06 18.50 29.83
CA ASP A 6 -24.22 19.18 29.26
C ASP A 6 -23.84 20.15 28.15
N PHE A 7 -22.54 20.20 27.79
CA PHE A 7 -22.06 21.03 26.68
C PHE A 7 -22.77 20.65 25.39
N ASN A 8 -23.26 21.66 24.69
CA ASN A 8 -23.96 21.48 23.43
C ASN A 8 -23.00 21.30 22.27
N VAL A 9 -23.05 20.14 21.63
CA VAL A 9 -22.26 19.79 20.47
C VAL A 9 -23.13 19.74 19.22
N THR A 10 -22.66 20.28 18.12
CA THR A 10 -23.36 20.29 16.84
C THR A 10 -22.73 19.27 15.89
N VAL A 11 -23.52 18.30 15.46
CA VAL A 11 -23.12 17.23 14.52
C VAL A 11 -24.20 17.01 13.46
N SER A 12 -23.86 16.29 12.40
CA SER A 12 -24.88 15.70 11.53
C SER A 12 -25.22 14.30 12.05
N LEU A 13 -26.47 14.11 12.49
CA LEU A 13 -26.96 12.85 13.07
C LEU A 13 -27.86 12.14 12.05
N SER A 14 -27.77 10.80 11.95
CA SER A 14 -28.63 10.00 11.10
C SER A 14 -30.09 10.06 11.56
N LYS A 15 -31.04 9.85 10.61
CA LYS A 15 -32.47 9.87 10.89
C LYS A 15 -32.90 8.74 11.86
N GLN A 16 -32.20 7.62 11.82
CA GLN A 16 -32.49 6.43 12.62
C GLN A 16 -31.19 5.73 13.03
N GLY A 17 -31.29 4.88 14.05
CA GLY A 17 -30.24 3.96 14.44
C GLY A 17 -30.24 2.69 13.58
N TYR A 18 -29.11 1.99 13.57
CA TYR A 18 -28.90 0.72 12.87
C TYR A 18 -28.44 -0.35 13.87
N ASN A 19 -28.86 -1.60 13.67
CA ASN A 19 -28.59 -2.68 14.60
C ASN A 19 -27.28 -3.42 14.29
N SER A 20 -26.71 -3.19 13.12
CA SER A 20 -25.44 -3.80 12.71
C SER A 20 -24.60 -2.85 11.85
N LYS A 21 -23.31 -3.14 11.78
CA LYS A 21 -22.39 -2.45 10.87
C LYS A 21 -22.82 -2.61 9.40
N GLU A 22 -23.34 -3.79 9.04
CA GLU A 22 -23.77 -4.10 7.68
C GLU A 22 -25.00 -3.27 7.28
N GLU A 23 -25.98 -3.14 8.18
CA GLU A 23 -27.13 -2.25 7.99
C GLU A 23 -26.69 -0.80 7.74
N ALA A 24 -25.82 -0.27 8.61
CA ALA A 24 -25.34 1.10 8.50
C ALA A 24 -24.58 1.34 7.19
N ILE A 25 -23.69 0.44 6.78
CA ILE A 25 -22.94 0.55 5.54
C ILE A 25 -23.88 0.49 4.33
N SER A 26 -24.80 -0.47 4.27
CA SER A 26 -25.75 -0.63 3.16
C SER A 26 -26.65 0.60 3.01
N ALA A 27 -27.09 1.19 4.11
CA ALA A 27 -27.89 2.41 4.12
C ALA A 27 -27.11 3.63 3.63
N VAL A 28 -25.82 3.76 4.01
CA VAL A 28 -24.93 4.84 3.55
C VAL A 28 -24.63 4.72 2.06
N MET A 29 -24.30 3.51 1.60
CA MET A 29 -23.97 3.23 0.19
C MET A 29 -25.20 3.26 -0.71
N ASN A 30 -26.41 3.27 -0.14
CA ASN A 30 -27.68 3.14 -0.87
C ASN A 30 -27.71 1.86 -1.74
N ASP A 31 -27.16 0.77 -1.18
CA ASP A 31 -27.18 -0.55 -1.81
C ASP A 31 -28.59 -1.16 -1.70
N LYS A 32 -29.42 -0.87 -2.70
CA LYS A 32 -30.84 -1.26 -2.67
C LYS A 32 -31.08 -2.76 -2.53
N PRO A 33 -30.36 -3.67 -3.23
CA PRO A 33 -30.50 -5.11 -3.03
C PRO A 33 -30.20 -5.52 -1.59
N LYS A 34 -29.09 -5.05 -1.04
CA LYS A 34 -28.67 -5.39 0.32
C LYS A 34 -29.58 -4.75 1.37
N MET A 35 -30.01 -3.51 1.15
CA MET A 35 -30.97 -2.84 2.02
C MET A 35 -32.29 -3.62 2.10
N ALA A 36 -32.79 -4.13 0.95
CA ALA A 36 -34.02 -4.92 0.92
C ALA A 36 -33.85 -6.25 1.70
N GLU A 37 -32.71 -6.94 1.53
CA GLU A 37 -32.35 -8.15 2.30
C GLU A 37 -32.36 -7.89 3.82
N LEU A 38 -31.82 -6.73 4.22
CA LEU A 38 -31.72 -6.33 5.63
C LEU A 38 -32.97 -5.62 6.18
N GLY A 39 -34.04 -5.51 5.38
CA GLY A 39 -35.28 -4.84 5.79
C GLY A 39 -35.17 -3.31 5.92
N ILE A 40 -34.15 -2.70 5.30
CA ILE A 40 -33.92 -1.26 5.35
C ILE A 40 -34.70 -0.58 4.21
N THR A 41 -35.66 0.25 4.56
CA THR A 41 -36.55 0.91 3.56
C THR A 41 -36.02 2.23 3.02
N GLU A 42 -35.16 2.91 3.76
CA GLU A 42 -34.60 4.22 3.39
C GLU A 42 -33.08 4.24 3.48
N SER A 43 -32.44 4.91 2.51
CA SER A 43 -31.01 5.22 2.61
C SER A 43 -30.73 6.14 3.81
N MET A 44 -29.51 6.08 4.33
CA MET A 44 -29.12 6.91 5.46
C MET A 44 -29.25 8.40 5.12
N ARG A 45 -29.90 9.14 5.98
CA ARG A 45 -30.08 10.59 5.88
C ARG A 45 -29.59 11.24 7.17
N PHE A 46 -29.02 12.43 7.04
CA PHE A 46 -28.46 13.17 8.16
C PHE A 46 -29.18 14.49 8.36
N LYS A 47 -29.30 14.90 9.62
CA LYS A 47 -29.79 16.21 10.01
C LYS A 47 -28.75 16.88 10.90
N ARG A 48 -28.48 18.15 10.66
CA ARG A 48 -27.69 18.98 11.57
C ARG A 48 -28.46 19.13 12.88
N THR A 49 -27.88 18.65 13.95
CA THR A 49 -28.52 18.55 15.26
C THR A 49 -27.55 19.04 16.32
N THR A 50 -28.05 19.83 17.24
CA THR A 50 -27.29 20.28 18.44
C THR A 50 -27.86 19.52 19.64
N LEU A 51 -26.99 18.84 20.36
CA LEU A 51 -27.32 17.93 21.46
C LEU A 51 -26.32 18.14 22.60
N SER A 52 -26.70 17.81 23.83
CA SER A 52 -25.71 17.66 24.89
C SER A 52 -24.76 16.50 24.58
N VAL A 53 -23.56 16.50 25.14
CA VAL A 53 -22.60 15.39 25.04
C VAL A 53 -23.24 14.07 25.49
N THR A 54 -24.01 14.12 26.58
CA THR A 54 -24.72 12.95 27.13
C THR A 54 -25.79 12.42 26.17
N ASP A 55 -26.58 13.32 25.56
CA ASP A 55 -27.59 12.92 24.59
C ASP A 55 -26.96 12.34 23.34
N LEU A 56 -25.87 12.93 22.83
CA LEU A 56 -25.15 12.39 21.68
C LEU A 56 -24.69 10.96 21.94
N LEU A 57 -24.08 10.69 23.10
CA LEU A 57 -23.66 9.34 23.46
C LEU A 57 -24.87 8.39 23.55
N SER A 58 -26.01 8.87 24.05
CA SER A 58 -27.25 8.08 24.12
C SER A 58 -27.76 7.69 22.74
N TYR A 59 -27.79 8.62 21.77
CA TYR A 59 -28.12 8.33 20.38
C TYR A 59 -27.14 7.32 19.75
N ILE A 60 -25.84 7.49 20.00
CA ILE A 60 -24.80 6.58 19.50
C ILE A 60 -25.05 5.16 20.01
N ARG A 61 -25.43 5.00 21.28
CA ARG A 61 -25.76 3.70 21.87
C ARG A 61 -27.06 3.10 21.35
N LEU A 62 -27.89 3.87 20.69
CA LEU A 62 -29.07 3.43 19.95
C LEU A 62 -28.77 3.15 18.47
N GLY A 63 -27.49 3.08 18.09
CA GLY A 63 -27.04 2.75 16.74
C GLY A 63 -27.07 3.92 15.74
N TYR A 64 -27.31 5.16 16.21
CA TYR A 64 -27.29 6.33 15.32
C TYR A 64 -25.86 6.61 14.82
N THR A 65 -25.75 6.96 13.55
CA THR A 65 -24.50 7.36 12.92
C THR A 65 -24.38 8.88 12.96
N PHE A 66 -23.20 9.40 13.24
CA PHE A 66 -22.91 10.83 13.21
C PHE A 66 -21.71 11.15 12.32
N CYS A 67 -21.60 12.40 11.90
CA CYS A 67 -20.48 12.92 11.13
C CYS A 67 -20.34 14.43 11.33
N GLY A 68 -19.30 15.02 10.73
CA GLY A 68 -19.12 16.47 10.66
C GLY A 68 -20.26 17.18 9.93
N LEU A 69 -20.14 18.49 9.81
CA LEU A 69 -21.16 19.36 9.21
C LEU A 69 -20.91 19.51 7.72
N TYR A 70 -21.99 19.54 6.94
CA TYR A 70 -21.97 19.70 5.51
C TYR A 70 -22.80 20.91 5.07
N ARG A 71 -22.35 21.60 4.02
CA ARG A 71 -23.10 22.70 3.39
C ARG A 71 -24.23 22.14 2.54
N TYR A 72 -25.39 22.71 2.72
CA TYR A 72 -26.54 22.45 1.90
C TYR A 72 -26.70 23.58 0.88
N LYS A 73 -26.83 23.23 -0.41
CA LYS A 73 -27.36 24.17 -1.41
C LYS A 73 -28.53 23.49 -2.10
N GLU A 74 -29.71 24.05 -1.93
CA GLU A 74 -30.91 23.58 -2.62
C GLU A 74 -30.72 23.52 -4.13
N GLY A 75 -31.13 22.41 -4.71
CA GLY A 75 -31.45 22.30 -6.14
C GLY A 75 -30.33 22.35 -7.15
N ARG A 76 -29.06 22.53 -6.77
CA ARG A 76 -27.97 22.63 -7.73
C ARG A 76 -27.50 21.25 -8.17
N LYS A 77 -27.70 20.91 -9.45
CA LYS A 77 -27.08 19.74 -10.08
C LYS A 77 -25.59 20.00 -10.23
N VAL A 78 -24.76 19.18 -9.59
CA VAL A 78 -23.32 19.20 -9.79
C VAL A 78 -22.97 18.18 -10.84
N PHE A 79 -22.34 18.66 -11.88
CA PHE A 79 -21.87 17.87 -12.99
C PHE A 79 -20.54 17.22 -12.64
N ILE A 80 -20.46 15.90 -12.76
CA ILE A 80 -19.20 15.16 -12.70
C ILE A 80 -19.10 14.37 -13.99
N GLN A 81 -18.10 14.68 -14.77
CA GLN A 81 -17.74 13.86 -15.91
C GLN A 81 -16.96 12.65 -15.41
N THR A 82 -17.54 11.47 -15.56
CA THR A 82 -16.86 10.19 -15.35
C THR A 82 -16.44 9.63 -16.71
N CYS A 83 -15.47 8.71 -16.73
CA CYS A 83 -15.03 8.04 -17.96
C CYS A 83 -16.14 7.26 -18.66
N SER A 84 -17.21 6.90 -17.94
CA SER A 84 -18.40 6.20 -18.47
C SER A 84 -19.50 7.16 -18.97
N GLY A 85 -19.27 8.47 -18.95
CA GLY A 85 -20.23 9.48 -19.38
C GLY A 85 -20.58 10.51 -18.29
N LYS A 86 -21.52 11.39 -18.63
CA LYS A 86 -21.95 12.48 -17.76
C LYS A 86 -22.84 11.95 -16.65
N GLN A 87 -22.33 11.84 -15.42
CA GLN A 87 -23.18 11.56 -14.27
C GLN A 87 -23.53 12.86 -13.53
N TYR A 88 -24.82 13.10 -13.37
CA TYR A 88 -25.35 14.22 -12.60
C TYR A 88 -25.58 13.79 -11.16
N TYR A 89 -24.84 14.34 -10.24
CA TYR A 89 -25.17 14.25 -8.82
C TYR A 89 -25.98 15.48 -8.44
N THR A 90 -27.19 15.25 -7.96
CA THR A 90 -27.95 16.30 -7.31
C THR A 90 -27.31 16.53 -5.94
N MET A 91 -27.00 17.79 -5.62
CA MET A 91 -26.62 18.16 -4.26
C MET A 91 -27.66 17.61 -3.28
N PRO A 92 -27.25 17.24 -2.07
CA PRO A 92 -28.18 16.80 -1.05
C PRO A 92 -29.29 17.86 -0.93
N THR A 93 -30.49 17.50 -1.31
CA THR A 93 -31.64 18.39 -1.08
C THR A 93 -32.17 18.07 0.30
N GLU A 94 -32.38 19.09 1.09
CA GLU A 94 -33.06 18.96 2.36
C GLU A 94 -34.54 18.56 2.10
N LYS A 95 -34.99 17.52 2.79
CA LYS A 95 -36.41 17.18 2.88
C LYS A 95 -36.70 16.86 4.34
N ASP A 96 -37.66 17.52 4.91
CA ASP A 96 -38.07 17.37 6.31
C ASP A 96 -36.92 17.61 7.31
N GLY A 97 -36.00 18.55 6.96
CA GLY A 97 -34.82 18.85 7.76
C GLY A 97 -33.69 17.83 7.62
N TYR A 98 -33.83 16.82 6.73
CA TYR A 98 -32.79 15.80 6.51
C TYR A 98 -32.19 15.92 5.10
N MET A 99 -30.87 15.74 4.99
CA MET A 99 -30.20 15.57 3.72
C MET A 99 -30.77 14.36 2.98
N LYS A 100 -31.23 14.54 1.77
CA LYS A 100 -31.81 13.48 0.94
C LYS A 100 -30.82 12.34 0.62
N ARG A 101 -29.52 12.64 0.58
CA ARG A 101 -28.46 11.70 0.28
C ARG A 101 -27.19 12.13 0.99
N CYS A 102 -26.58 11.23 1.73
CA CYS A 102 -25.23 11.47 2.24
C CYS A 102 -24.25 11.32 1.09
N VAL A 103 -23.60 12.42 0.72
CA VAL A 103 -22.49 12.40 -0.22
C VAL A 103 -21.22 12.62 0.60
N LYS A 104 -20.45 11.56 0.82
CA LYS A 104 -19.13 11.61 1.44
C LYS A 104 -18.17 12.37 0.50
N ARG A 105 -18.23 13.70 0.53
CA ARG A 105 -17.40 14.58 -0.27
C ARG A 105 -16.80 15.67 0.56
N SER A 106 -15.49 15.69 0.57
CA SER A 106 -14.69 16.71 1.22
C SER A 106 -15.05 18.13 0.76
N ASP A 107 -15.54 18.30 -0.48
CA ASP A 107 -15.88 19.62 -1.04
C ASP A 107 -17.10 20.28 -0.37
N TYR A 108 -17.98 19.49 0.23
CA TYR A 108 -19.18 19.97 0.91
C TYR A 108 -19.06 19.95 2.43
N TRP A 109 -17.95 19.47 2.94
CA TRP A 109 -17.68 19.48 4.37
C TRP A 109 -17.43 20.91 4.85
N GLU A 110 -18.18 21.33 5.87
CA GLU A 110 -18.16 22.67 6.42
C GLU A 110 -17.23 22.77 7.64
N GLY A 111 -17.25 21.75 8.47
CA GLY A 111 -16.47 21.69 9.68
C GLY A 111 -16.90 20.53 10.58
N SER A 112 -16.25 20.38 11.71
CA SER A 112 -16.65 19.43 12.74
C SER A 112 -16.36 19.96 14.13
N GLN A 113 -17.28 19.73 15.06
CA GLN A 113 -17.06 20.00 16.46
C GLN A 113 -16.57 18.76 17.22
N VAL A 114 -16.45 17.62 16.53
CA VAL A 114 -15.95 16.39 17.09
C VAL A 114 -14.77 15.85 16.30
N VAL A 115 -13.79 15.29 17.00
CA VAL A 115 -12.70 14.51 16.44
C VAL A 115 -12.81 13.10 16.98
N SER A 116 -12.83 12.11 16.11
CA SER A 116 -13.00 10.71 16.49
C SER A 116 -11.79 9.87 16.09
N ILE A 117 -11.31 9.04 16.99
CA ILE A 117 -10.17 8.16 16.79
C ILE A 117 -10.63 6.73 17.00
N ASP A 118 -10.42 5.88 16.00
CA ASP A 118 -10.74 4.46 16.04
C ASP A 118 -9.56 3.64 16.53
N ILE A 119 -9.79 2.85 17.58
CA ILE A 119 -8.86 1.82 18.06
C ILE A 119 -9.39 0.49 17.56
N ASP A 120 -8.79 -0.02 16.49
CA ASP A 120 -9.20 -1.28 15.83
C ASP A 120 -8.53 -2.52 16.42
N GLU A 121 -7.42 -2.34 17.12
CA GLU A 121 -6.68 -3.41 17.77
C GLU A 121 -5.78 -2.82 18.85
N THR A 122 -5.81 -3.39 20.05
CA THR A 122 -4.95 -2.98 21.15
C THR A 122 -4.58 -4.20 22.01
N ALA A 123 -3.40 -4.18 22.61
CA ALA A 123 -2.98 -5.17 23.60
C ALA A 123 -3.76 -5.04 24.94
N TYR A 124 -4.44 -3.92 25.16
CA TYR A 124 -5.20 -3.68 26.38
C TYR A 124 -6.56 -4.41 26.33
N THR A 125 -6.76 -5.35 27.20
CA THR A 125 -8.04 -6.09 27.35
C THR A 125 -9.14 -5.26 27.99
N HIS A 126 -8.76 -4.24 28.79
CA HIS A 126 -9.68 -3.35 29.50
C HIS A 126 -9.55 -1.92 29.01
N ILE A 127 -10.64 -1.35 28.48
CA ILE A 127 -10.68 0.03 27.99
C ILE A 127 -10.26 1.05 29.07
N PRO A 128 -10.70 0.96 30.34
CA PRO A 128 -10.23 1.88 31.36
C PRO A 128 -8.71 1.90 31.56
N ALA A 129 -8.05 0.74 31.43
CA ALA A 129 -6.59 0.65 31.53
C ALA A 129 -5.93 1.40 30.36
N PHE A 130 -6.43 1.26 29.15
CA PHE A 130 -5.98 2.06 28.01
C PHE A 130 -6.20 3.56 28.25
N LEU A 131 -7.41 3.94 28.65
CA LEU A 131 -7.73 5.35 28.90
C LEU A 131 -6.87 5.95 30.00
N SER A 132 -6.53 5.20 31.06
CA SER A 132 -5.70 5.71 32.15
C SER A 132 -4.27 6.12 31.73
N MET A 133 -3.79 5.63 30.59
CA MET A 133 -2.50 6.01 30.03
C MET A 133 -2.53 7.40 29.36
N LEU A 134 -3.73 7.89 29.02
CA LEU A 134 -3.87 9.10 28.23
C LEU A 134 -3.88 10.35 29.12
N SER A 135 -3.01 11.29 28.85
CA SER A 135 -3.03 12.62 29.48
C SER A 135 -4.16 13.51 28.94
N CYS A 136 -4.60 13.28 27.70
CA CYS A 136 -5.75 13.90 27.08
C CYS A 136 -6.89 12.87 26.99
N GLN A 137 -7.81 12.90 27.95
CA GLN A 137 -8.93 11.96 28.05
C GLN A 137 -9.97 12.24 26.98
N PRO A 138 -10.51 11.25 26.24
CA PRO A 138 -11.62 11.51 25.33
C PRO A 138 -12.85 12.03 26.09
N THR A 139 -13.63 12.90 25.45
CA THR A 139 -14.91 13.38 26.01
C THR A 139 -15.84 12.22 26.35
N PHE A 140 -15.89 11.25 25.44
CA PHE A 140 -16.50 9.94 25.70
C PHE A 140 -15.87 8.88 24.80
N THR A 141 -16.05 7.61 25.22
CA THR A 141 -15.57 6.43 24.49
C THR A 141 -16.70 5.42 24.42
N TYR A 142 -16.81 4.69 23.32
CA TYR A 142 -17.78 3.61 23.18
C TYR A 142 -17.21 2.47 22.32
N THR A 143 -17.63 1.24 22.61
CA THR A 143 -17.28 0.06 21.82
C THR A 143 -18.01 0.05 20.48
N THR A 144 -17.34 -0.37 19.41
CA THR A 144 -17.93 -0.47 18.07
C THR A 144 -18.64 -1.81 17.87
N PHE A 145 -19.42 -1.96 16.79
CA PHE A 145 -20.08 -3.24 16.44
C PHE A 145 -19.13 -4.44 16.30
N SER A 146 -17.86 -4.21 16.09
CA SER A 146 -16.85 -5.27 15.88
C SER A 146 -16.03 -5.56 17.14
N ASP A 147 -16.37 -4.96 18.28
CA ASP A 147 -15.68 -5.20 19.56
C ASP A 147 -15.89 -6.62 20.05
N LYS A 148 -14.83 -7.23 20.56
CA LYS A 148 -14.84 -8.54 21.19
C LYS A 148 -13.90 -8.53 22.40
N PRO A 149 -14.17 -9.34 23.43
CA PRO A 149 -13.31 -9.38 24.62
C PRO A 149 -11.83 -9.65 24.31
N GLU A 150 -11.58 -10.53 23.34
CA GLU A 150 -10.25 -10.94 22.91
C GLU A 150 -9.60 -9.99 21.90
N LYS A 151 -10.40 -9.11 21.28
CA LYS A 151 -9.94 -8.12 20.31
C LYS A 151 -10.76 -6.84 20.44
N ARG A 152 -10.30 -5.99 21.35
CA ARG A 152 -11.04 -4.77 21.71
C ARG A 152 -11.04 -3.77 20.55
N LYS A 153 -12.25 -3.26 20.26
CA LYS A 153 -12.48 -2.24 19.24
C LYS A 153 -13.40 -1.17 19.78
N PHE A 154 -12.86 0.02 19.93
CA PHE A 154 -13.61 1.14 20.49
C PHE A 154 -13.25 2.44 19.79
N ARG A 155 -14.12 3.43 19.96
CA ARG A 155 -13.94 4.77 19.44
C ARG A 155 -13.86 5.78 20.56
N MET A 156 -12.83 6.61 20.49
CA MET A 156 -12.65 7.77 21.35
C MET A 156 -13.16 9.01 20.62
N VAL A 157 -13.97 9.81 21.29
CA VAL A 157 -14.52 11.04 20.74
C VAL A 157 -14.09 12.23 21.61
N TYR A 158 -13.50 13.21 20.95
CA TYR A 158 -13.08 14.48 21.55
C TYR A 158 -14.00 15.58 21.04
N VAL A 159 -14.68 16.27 21.95
CA VAL A 159 -15.56 17.39 21.65
C VAL A 159 -14.77 18.71 21.79
N MET A 160 -14.87 19.54 20.77
CA MET A 160 -14.20 20.84 20.75
C MET A 160 -15.18 21.95 21.14
N ASP A 161 -14.67 23.02 21.74
CA ASP A 161 -15.45 24.20 22.16
C ASP A 161 -16.00 25.00 20.96
N LYS A 162 -15.49 24.73 19.75
CA LYS A 162 -15.91 25.35 18.49
C LYS A 162 -15.97 24.35 17.34
N ILE A 163 -16.61 24.74 16.25
CA ILE A 163 -16.56 24.02 14.98
C ILE A 163 -15.18 24.24 14.36
N LEU A 164 -14.44 23.15 14.13
CA LEU A 164 -13.12 23.19 13.52
C LEU A 164 -13.22 23.29 12.00
N ALA A 165 -12.43 24.18 11.41
CA ALA A 165 -12.17 24.19 9.98
C ALA A 165 -11.32 22.98 9.56
N ARG A 166 -11.17 22.74 8.25
CA ARG A 166 -10.49 21.53 7.71
C ARG A 166 -9.08 21.34 8.27
N ASN A 167 -8.24 22.36 8.19
CA ASN A 167 -6.86 22.26 8.65
C ASN A 167 -6.76 22.16 10.17
N GLU A 168 -7.65 22.85 10.89
CA GLU A 168 -7.73 22.72 12.34
C GLU A 168 -8.13 21.30 12.75
N HIS A 169 -9.18 20.73 12.12
CA HIS A 169 -9.62 19.36 12.39
C HIS A 169 -8.51 18.35 12.11
N LYS A 170 -7.82 18.49 10.97
CA LYS A 170 -6.73 17.61 10.60
C LYS A 170 -5.56 17.73 11.60
N ALA A 171 -5.15 18.95 11.95
CA ALA A 171 -4.08 19.19 12.92
C ALA A 171 -4.40 18.63 14.31
N VAL A 172 -5.62 18.86 14.81
CA VAL A 172 -6.09 18.27 16.08
C VAL A 172 -6.06 16.74 16.03
N SER A 173 -6.58 16.17 14.95
CA SER A 173 -6.63 14.71 14.79
C SER A 173 -5.22 14.11 14.75
N GLU A 174 -4.28 14.67 13.99
CA GLU A 174 -2.90 14.17 13.92
C GLU A 174 -2.18 14.34 15.27
N ALA A 175 -2.35 15.47 15.95
CA ALA A 175 -1.78 15.71 17.26
C ALA A 175 -2.27 14.69 18.30
N LEU A 176 -3.58 14.39 18.31
CA LEU A 176 -4.15 13.38 19.19
C LEU A 176 -3.65 11.97 18.87
N HIS A 177 -3.58 11.59 17.59
CA HIS A 177 -3.01 10.28 17.19
C HIS A 177 -1.58 10.15 17.67
N ASN A 178 -0.72 11.13 17.40
CA ASN A 178 0.69 11.12 17.79
C ASN A 178 0.87 11.07 19.31
N GLN A 179 0.01 11.79 20.05
CA GLN A 179 0.03 11.78 21.52
C GLN A 179 -0.37 10.41 22.07
N ILE A 180 -1.47 9.82 21.58
CA ILE A 180 -1.96 8.51 22.01
C ILE A 180 -0.92 7.43 21.71
N GLU A 181 -0.36 7.39 20.49
CA GLU A 181 0.71 6.44 20.13
C GLU A 181 1.92 6.56 21.05
N LYS A 182 2.30 7.80 21.41
CA LYS A 182 3.42 8.05 22.33
C LYS A 182 3.14 7.58 23.77
N GLU A 183 1.92 7.79 24.24
CA GLU A 183 1.55 7.51 25.64
C GLU A 183 1.23 6.03 25.87
N THR A 184 0.65 5.34 24.86
CA THR A 184 0.31 3.92 24.96
C THR A 184 1.40 2.99 24.44
N GLY A 185 2.30 3.50 23.62
CA GLY A 185 3.31 2.70 22.91
C GLY A 185 2.73 1.90 21.73
N GLU A 186 1.44 2.05 21.43
CA GLU A 186 0.76 1.34 20.36
C GLU A 186 0.59 2.21 19.12
N ARG A 187 0.78 1.63 17.93
CA ARG A 187 0.55 2.32 16.66
C ARG A 187 -0.92 2.24 16.26
N ILE A 188 -1.56 3.39 16.06
CA ILE A 188 -2.93 3.46 15.54
C ILE A 188 -2.89 3.27 14.02
N GLN A 189 -3.39 2.13 13.55
CA GLN A 189 -3.34 1.75 12.13
C GLN A 189 -4.34 2.52 11.27
N ASP A 190 -5.55 2.75 11.79
CA ASP A 190 -6.60 3.48 11.06
C ASP A 190 -6.62 4.96 11.43
N ARG A 191 -6.06 5.78 10.55
CA ARG A 191 -6.10 7.23 10.63
C ARG A 191 -7.21 7.86 9.77
N CYS A 192 -8.25 7.10 9.42
CA CYS A 192 -9.38 7.61 8.63
C CYS A 192 -10.04 8.83 9.27
N GLY A 193 -10.08 8.90 10.60
CA GLY A 193 -10.63 10.01 11.35
C GLY A 193 -9.97 11.37 11.10
N THR A 194 -8.73 11.40 10.60
CA THR A 194 -8.04 12.65 10.24
C THR A 194 -8.72 13.40 9.08
N ARG A 195 -9.51 12.67 8.28
CA ARG A 195 -10.35 13.28 7.24
C ARG A 195 -11.70 13.61 7.84
N GLY A 196 -12.00 14.87 8.02
CA GLY A 196 -13.26 15.34 8.62
C GLY A 196 -14.54 14.86 7.93
N ASP A 197 -14.45 14.26 6.72
CA ASP A 197 -15.59 13.77 5.93
C ASP A 197 -15.98 12.30 6.22
N GLN A 198 -15.58 11.76 7.37
CA GLN A 198 -15.95 10.41 7.81
C GLN A 198 -17.29 10.37 8.52
N TYR A 199 -17.99 9.21 8.43
CA TYR A 199 -19.09 8.91 9.36
C TYR A 199 -18.64 7.95 10.43
N PHE A 200 -19.25 8.09 11.57
CA PHE A 200 -18.97 7.29 12.74
C PHE A 200 -20.25 6.56 13.15
N ASN A 201 -20.29 5.26 12.88
CA ASN A 201 -21.43 4.45 13.23
C ASN A 201 -21.54 4.33 14.75
N GLY A 202 -22.75 4.45 15.25
CA GLY A 202 -23.08 4.08 16.62
C GLY A 202 -23.09 2.57 16.80
N THR A 203 -23.55 2.11 17.96
CA THR A 203 -23.63 0.68 18.29
C THR A 203 -24.86 0.42 19.15
N THR A 204 -25.58 -0.66 18.84
CA THR A 204 -26.67 -1.18 19.69
C THR A 204 -26.22 -2.37 20.56
N GLN A 205 -24.96 -2.79 20.43
CA GLN A 205 -24.41 -3.85 21.27
C GLN A 205 -24.39 -3.39 22.73
N LYS A 206 -24.58 -4.33 23.66
CA LYS A 206 -24.36 -4.13 25.09
C LYS A 206 -22.86 -3.98 25.38
N GLY A 207 -22.29 -2.94 24.80
CA GLY A 207 -20.88 -2.62 24.92
C GLY A 207 -20.62 -1.61 26.04
N GLU A 208 -19.35 -1.41 26.30
CA GLU A 208 -18.88 -0.45 27.29
C GLU A 208 -18.91 0.97 26.70
N SER A 209 -19.19 1.93 27.56
CA SER A 209 -19.04 3.35 27.23
C SER A 209 -18.58 4.12 28.46
N TYR A 210 -17.70 5.08 28.24
CA TYR A 210 -17.10 5.90 29.29
C TYR A 210 -17.27 7.37 28.92
N ILE A 211 -17.63 8.18 29.85
CA ILE A 211 -17.81 9.63 29.67
C ILE A 211 -16.99 10.40 30.70
N SER A 212 -16.02 11.16 30.21
CA SER A 212 -15.30 12.14 31.03
C SER A 212 -16.00 13.50 31.02
N GLY A 213 -16.67 13.83 29.91
CA GLY A 213 -17.31 15.12 29.70
C GLY A 213 -16.34 16.28 29.42
N TYR A 214 -15.05 16.02 29.18
CA TYR A 214 -14.10 17.08 28.86
C TYR A 214 -14.37 17.69 27.50
N VAL A 215 -14.38 19.03 27.43
CA VAL A 215 -14.49 19.83 26.21
C VAL A 215 -13.17 20.58 26.02
N TYR A 216 -12.67 20.58 24.80
CA TYR A 216 -11.31 21.04 24.47
C TYR A 216 -11.32 22.30 23.61
N GLY A 217 -10.51 23.29 23.99
CA GLY A 217 -10.07 24.34 23.06
C GLY A 217 -8.81 23.88 22.29
N LEU A 218 -8.48 24.55 21.20
CA LEU A 218 -7.29 24.21 20.40
C LEU A 218 -5.99 24.20 21.20
N LYS A 219 -5.86 25.14 22.14
CA LYS A 219 -4.69 25.26 23.04
C LYS A 219 -4.55 24.13 24.04
N ASP A 220 -5.61 23.39 24.30
CA ASP A 220 -5.61 22.25 25.21
C ASP A 220 -5.06 20.98 24.55
N ILE A 221 -4.96 20.94 23.23
CA ILE A 221 -4.45 19.81 22.46
C ILE A 221 -2.95 19.98 22.24
N ARG A 222 -2.18 19.15 22.94
CA ARG A 222 -0.72 19.18 22.87
C ARG A 222 -0.24 18.84 21.46
N GLY A 223 0.67 19.64 20.91
CA GLY A 223 1.21 19.46 19.55
C GLY A 223 0.32 19.99 18.42
N TYR A 224 -0.87 20.52 18.73
CA TYR A 224 -1.78 21.09 17.71
C TYR A 224 -1.09 22.13 16.83
N PHE A 225 -0.39 23.09 17.42
CA PHE A 225 0.24 24.18 16.66
C PHE A 225 1.38 23.66 15.77
N ASP A 226 2.12 22.66 16.21
CA ASP A 226 3.19 22.05 15.41
C ASP A 226 2.61 21.33 14.18
N GLU A 227 1.52 20.58 14.36
CA GLU A 227 0.83 19.92 13.25
C GLU A 227 0.17 20.93 12.31
N LEU A 228 -0.41 22.01 12.82
CA LEU A 228 -0.98 23.07 11.99
C LEU A 228 0.10 23.78 11.15
N LEU A 229 1.25 24.09 11.74
CA LEU A 229 2.37 24.69 11.01
C LEU A 229 2.89 23.78 9.91
N LYS A 230 3.02 22.47 10.16
CA LYS A 230 3.38 21.50 9.11
C LYS A 230 2.39 21.53 7.95
N LEU A 231 1.08 21.55 8.24
CA LEU A 231 0.06 21.60 7.20
C LEU A 231 0.11 22.88 6.37
N ILE A 232 0.35 24.03 7.01
CA ILE A 232 0.50 25.31 6.32
C ILE A 232 1.74 25.28 5.42
N GLN A 233 2.86 24.77 5.92
CA GLN A 233 4.08 24.61 5.12
C GLN A 233 3.87 23.65 3.94
N GLU A 234 3.17 22.53 4.16
CA GLU A 234 2.79 21.62 3.09
C GLU A 234 1.93 22.29 2.01
N GLU A 235 0.98 23.13 2.38
CA GLU A 235 0.14 23.88 1.44
C GLU A 235 0.93 24.95 0.67
N GLU A 236 1.82 25.67 1.35
CA GLU A 236 2.70 26.66 0.71
C GLU A 236 3.63 25.99 -0.31
N GLU A 237 4.19 24.83 0.01
CA GLU A 237 4.99 24.05 -0.92
C GLU A 237 4.15 23.53 -2.10
N ASP A 238 2.88 23.13 -1.87
CA ASP A 238 1.96 22.73 -2.94
C ASP A 238 1.68 23.86 -3.94
N THR A 239 1.73 25.11 -3.48
CA THR A 239 1.55 26.27 -4.36
C THR A 239 2.78 26.57 -5.22
N LYS A 240 3.98 26.15 -4.81
CA LYS A 240 5.22 26.33 -5.59
C LYS A 240 5.25 25.43 -6.84
N ILE A 241 4.58 24.28 -6.80
CA ILE A 241 4.51 23.37 -7.96
C ILE A 241 3.27 23.73 -8.77
N THR A 242 3.45 24.58 -9.77
CA THR A 242 2.40 24.98 -10.70
C THR A 242 2.45 24.08 -11.93
N LEU A 243 1.29 23.63 -12.37
CA LEU A 243 1.11 22.90 -13.63
C LEU A 243 0.43 23.81 -14.64
N ASP A 244 0.77 23.68 -15.91
CA ASP A 244 0.11 24.42 -16.98
C ASP A 244 -1.41 24.16 -16.95
N LYS A 245 -2.18 25.24 -16.81
CA LYS A 245 -3.65 25.19 -16.69
C LYS A 245 -4.29 24.68 -17.98
N GLN A 246 -3.74 25.03 -19.15
CA GLN A 246 -4.26 24.58 -20.43
C GLN A 246 -4.01 23.08 -20.59
N PHE A 247 -2.82 22.61 -20.27
CA PHE A 247 -2.50 21.18 -20.31
C PHE A 247 -3.43 20.36 -19.39
N VAL A 248 -3.60 20.77 -18.14
CA VAL A 248 -4.52 20.11 -17.20
C VAL A 248 -5.96 20.15 -17.70
N GLY A 249 -6.38 21.25 -18.30
CA GLY A 249 -7.69 21.39 -18.93
C GLY A 249 -7.89 20.42 -20.10
N ASP A 250 -6.91 20.30 -20.96
CA ASP A 250 -6.93 19.37 -22.09
C ASP A 250 -7.01 17.90 -21.64
N LEU A 251 -6.29 17.51 -20.60
CA LEU A 251 -6.41 16.16 -20.03
C LEU A 251 -7.82 15.84 -19.49
N LYS A 252 -8.60 16.85 -19.12
CA LYS A 252 -9.98 16.70 -18.65
C LYS A 252 -11.00 16.66 -19.78
N LEU A 253 -10.70 17.28 -20.90
CA LEU A 253 -11.68 17.54 -21.97
C LEU A 253 -11.45 16.68 -23.21
N LEU A 254 -10.21 16.38 -23.56
CA LEU A 254 -9.83 15.65 -24.77
C LEU A 254 -9.89 14.13 -24.55
N SER A 255 -10.13 13.40 -25.63
CA SER A 255 -9.99 11.94 -25.63
C SER A 255 -8.52 11.51 -25.53
N TYR A 256 -8.27 10.27 -25.12
CA TYR A 256 -6.92 9.69 -25.04
C TYR A 256 -6.10 9.90 -26.33
N ASN A 257 -6.69 9.58 -27.48
CA ASN A 257 -5.99 9.71 -28.77
C ASN A 257 -5.65 11.18 -29.11
N GLN A 258 -6.53 12.13 -28.76
CA GLN A 258 -6.29 13.56 -28.96
C GLN A 258 -5.17 14.07 -28.05
N VAL A 259 -5.14 13.64 -26.78
CA VAL A 259 -4.07 13.98 -25.84
C VAL A 259 -2.74 13.43 -26.35
N VAL A 260 -2.68 12.17 -26.75
CA VAL A 260 -1.46 11.54 -27.28
C VAL A 260 -0.99 12.26 -28.54
N ALA A 261 -1.90 12.53 -29.50
CA ALA A 261 -1.55 13.25 -30.73
C ALA A 261 -0.98 14.66 -30.47
N LYS A 262 -1.54 15.37 -29.46
CA LYS A 262 -1.12 16.74 -29.12
C LYS A 262 0.21 16.78 -28.36
N TYR A 263 0.40 15.88 -27.40
CA TYR A 263 1.47 16.01 -26.42
C TYR A 263 2.63 15.00 -26.54
N SER A 264 2.51 13.95 -27.37
CA SER A 264 3.59 12.97 -27.55
C SER A 264 4.88 13.52 -28.18
N LYS A 265 4.82 14.70 -28.81
CA LYS A 265 6.00 15.41 -29.34
C LYS A 265 6.63 16.36 -28.31
N VAL A 266 5.91 16.65 -27.22
CA VAL A 266 6.34 17.56 -26.15
C VAL A 266 6.86 16.78 -24.96
N TYR A 267 6.14 15.71 -24.59
CA TYR A 267 6.46 14.88 -23.43
C TYR A 267 6.74 13.44 -23.84
N GLU A 268 7.84 12.90 -23.31
CA GLU A 268 8.22 11.51 -23.54
C GLU A 268 7.44 10.57 -22.60
N TYR A 269 6.95 9.46 -23.14
CA TYR A 269 6.43 8.37 -22.32
C TYR A 269 7.53 7.36 -22.03
N TYR A 270 7.89 7.23 -20.77
CA TYR A 270 8.97 6.36 -20.32
C TYR A 270 8.51 5.50 -19.12
N TYR A 271 9.11 4.34 -18.90
CA TYR A 271 8.70 3.43 -17.83
C TYR A 271 9.84 2.61 -17.20
N ARG A 272 11.08 2.89 -17.53
CA ARG A 272 12.28 2.27 -16.94
C ARG A 272 13.52 3.11 -17.16
N THR A 273 14.56 2.82 -16.37
CA THR A 273 15.90 3.41 -16.58
C THR A 273 16.39 3.05 -17.97
N GLN A 274 16.99 3.99 -18.65
CA GLN A 274 17.65 3.73 -19.92
C GLN A 274 18.85 2.81 -19.69
N ILE A 275 18.88 1.70 -20.42
CA ILE A 275 20.00 0.78 -20.43
C ILE A 275 20.58 0.80 -21.82
N ASP A 276 21.88 1.09 -21.92
CA ASP A 276 22.60 1.02 -23.18
C ASP A 276 22.85 -0.44 -23.53
N PHE A 277 21.97 -0.97 -24.38
CA PHE A 277 22.12 -2.31 -24.92
C PHE A 277 23.14 -2.32 -26.03
N LYS A 278 24.01 -3.32 -26.04
CA LYS A 278 24.92 -3.57 -27.16
C LYS A 278 24.12 -3.93 -28.42
N ASP A 279 24.72 -3.73 -29.57
CA ASP A 279 24.06 -4.09 -30.83
C ASP A 279 23.77 -5.59 -30.87
N GLY A 280 22.53 -5.96 -31.18
CA GLY A 280 22.03 -7.33 -31.13
C GLY A 280 21.66 -7.87 -29.75
N GLU A 281 21.94 -7.12 -28.67
CA GLU A 281 21.59 -7.53 -27.32
C GLU A 281 20.07 -7.41 -27.09
N LYS A 282 19.41 -8.55 -26.89
CA LYS A 282 17.96 -8.63 -26.75
C LYS A 282 17.48 -8.37 -25.32
N TYR A 283 18.28 -8.75 -24.34
CA TYR A 283 18.00 -8.61 -22.91
C TYR A 283 19.30 -8.56 -22.10
N ARG A 284 19.22 -8.02 -20.89
CA ARG A 284 20.33 -7.98 -19.91
C ARG A 284 19.79 -8.25 -18.51
N LEU A 285 20.55 -8.99 -17.71
CA LEU A 285 20.32 -9.13 -16.27
C LEU A 285 20.87 -7.90 -15.55
N VAL A 286 20.03 -7.23 -14.79
CA VAL A 286 20.39 -6.02 -14.04
C VAL A 286 20.16 -6.24 -12.57
N SER A 287 21.10 -5.86 -11.73
CA SER A 287 20.94 -5.86 -10.29
C SER A 287 20.13 -4.63 -9.85
N GLU A 288 19.12 -4.83 -9.01
CA GLU A 288 18.37 -3.72 -8.41
C GLU A 288 19.24 -2.78 -7.55
N ARG A 289 20.33 -3.29 -6.99
CA ARG A 289 21.28 -2.48 -6.21
C ARG A 289 22.01 -1.40 -7.03
N HIS A 290 21.90 -1.43 -8.35
CA HIS A 290 22.53 -0.46 -9.25
C HIS A 290 21.55 0.59 -9.78
N GLY A 291 20.47 0.89 -9.02
CA GLY A 291 19.55 1.97 -9.38
C GLY A 291 18.64 1.67 -10.56
N TYR A 292 18.41 0.39 -10.86
CA TYR A 292 17.48 0.00 -11.90
C TYR A 292 16.03 0.03 -11.39
N TYR A 293 15.19 0.81 -12.04
CA TYR A 293 13.77 0.97 -11.72
C TYR A 293 12.90 0.43 -12.84
N GLN A 294 11.85 -0.29 -12.50
CA GLN A 294 10.90 -0.84 -13.46
C GLN A 294 9.46 -0.73 -12.98
N LEU A 295 8.57 -0.37 -13.89
CA LEU A 295 7.13 -0.43 -13.68
C LEU A 295 6.61 -1.79 -14.14
N TYR A 296 5.80 -2.43 -13.29
CA TYR A 296 5.20 -3.73 -13.59
C TYR A 296 3.74 -3.56 -13.95
N TYR A 297 3.42 -3.90 -15.21
CA TYR A 297 2.05 -3.94 -15.70
C TYR A 297 1.68 -5.37 -16.07
N ARG A 298 0.42 -5.71 -15.90
CA ARG A 298 -0.11 -7.01 -16.30
C ARG A 298 -0.42 -7.03 -17.79
N TRP A 299 -0.09 -8.14 -18.45
CA TRP A 299 -0.36 -8.35 -19.87
C TRP A 299 -0.92 -9.76 -20.07
N GLU A 300 -1.96 -9.88 -20.88
CA GLU A 300 -2.53 -11.13 -21.35
C GLU A 300 -2.73 -11.05 -22.86
N ASN A 301 -2.26 -12.07 -23.59
CA ASN A 301 -2.37 -12.10 -25.05
C ASN A 301 -1.95 -10.78 -25.73
N ASP A 302 -0.82 -10.22 -25.29
CA ASP A 302 -0.24 -8.96 -25.76
C ASP A 302 -1.12 -7.71 -25.56
N LYS A 303 -2.13 -7.82 -24.71
CA LYS A 303 -2.97 -6.69 -24.30
C LYS A 303 -2.74 -6.35 -22.83
N PRO A 304 -2.75 -5.07 -22.46
CA PRO A 304 -2.64 -4.68 -21.07
C PRO A 304 -3.89 -5.11 -20.30
N VAL A 305 -3.69 -5.79 -19.17
CA VAL A 305 -4.76 -6.14 -18.23
C VAL A 305 -4.93 -5.01 -17.23
N LYS A 306 -6.11 -4.43 -17.19
CA LYS A 306 -6.37 -3.30 -16.32
C LYS A 306 -6.53 -3.72 -14.86
N TYR A 307 -5.95 -2.93 -13.96
CA TYR A 307 -6.21 -3.02 -12.53
C TYR A 307 -7.61 -2.51 -12.23
N VAL A 308 -8.41 -3.33 -11.57
CA VAL A 308 -9.80 -3.03 -11.20
C VAL A 308 -9.91 -2.41 -9.79
N ASP A 309 -11.10 -2.01 -9.39
CA ASP A 309 -11.36 -1.54 -8.04
C ASP A 309 -11.02 -2.62 -6.99
N GLY A 310 -10.63 -2.19 -5.78
CA GLY A 310 -10.10 -3.10 -4.75
C GLY A 310 -8.61 -3.47 -4.90
N GLU A 311 -7.98 -3.22 -6.05
CA GLU A 311 -6.56 -3.52 -6.29
C GLU A 311 -5.60 -2.37 -5.95
N HIS A 312 -5.98 -1.46 -5.07
CA HIS A 312 -5.16 -0.33 -4.62
C HIS A 312 -4.62 0.57 -5.75
N ARG A 313 -5.43 0.82 -6.78
CA ARG A 313 -5.07 1.57 -7.99
C ARG A 313 -4.36 2.89 -7.71
N ARG A 314 -4.90 3.72 -6.79
CA ARG A 314 -4.30 5.00 -6.43
C ARG A 314 -2.93 4.84 -5.76
N ALA A 315 -2.77 3.84 -4.89
CA ALA A 315 -1.49 3.55 -4.23
C ALA A 315 -0.43 3.10 -5.25
N LYS A 316 -0.82 2.28 -6.25
CA LYS A 316 0.06 1.88 -7.35
C LYS A 316 0.50 3.07 -8.20
N LEU A 317 -0.43 3.95 -8.61
CA LEU A 317 -0.09 5.16 -9.35
C LEU A 317 0.84 6.10 -8.57
N ASN A 318 0.60 6.25 -7.25
CA ASN A 318 1.48 7.03 -6.39
C ASN A 318 2.90 6.42 -6.31
N ASN A 319 3.01 5.10 -6.19
CA ASN A 319 4.30 4.40 -6.20
C ASN A 319 5.00 4.55 -7.57
N TYR A 320 4.25 4.39 -8.66
CA TYR A 320 4.79 4.53 -10.02
C TYR A 320 5.21 5.96 -10.35
N SER A 321 4.55 6.96 -9.79
CA SER A 321 4.99 8.36 -9.88
C SER A 321 6.40 8.56 -9.30
N ARG A 322 6.65 7.98 -8.13
CA ARG A 322 7.98 8.02 -7.48
C ARG A 322 9.03 7.31 -8.33
N ILE A 323 8.73 6.10 -8.79
CA ILE A 323 9.64 5.32 -9.65
C ILE A 323 9.93 6.08 -10.95
N ARG A 324 8.93 6.72 -11.57
CA ARG A 324 9.13 7.52 -12.79
C ARG A 324 10.08 8.67 -12.56
N ARG A 325 9.95 9.38 -11.44
CA ARG A 325 10.87 10.47 -11.11
C ARG A 325 12.29 9.97 -10.79
N LEU A 326 12.44 8.77 -10.23
CA LEU A 326 13.75 8.14 -10.04
C LEU A 326 14.36 7.68 -11.38
N ILE A 327 13.54 7.22 -12.34
CA ILE A 327 13.99 6.87 -13.69
C ILE A 327 14.49 8.10 -14.44
N LYS A 328 13.78 9.24 -14.34
CA LYS A 328 14.09 10.50 -15.00
C LYS A 328 14.05 11.64 -13.98
N PRO A 329 15.16 11.90 -13.28
CA PRO A 329 15.22 12.87 -12.17
C PRO A 329 14.86 14.31 -12.59
N ASP A 330 15.13 14.69 -13.82
CA ASP A 330 14.88 16.01 -14.43
C ASP A 330 13.49 16.14 -15.06
N THR A 331 12.61 15.15 -14.87
CA THR A 331 11.25 15.18 -15.41
C THR A 331 10.47 16.40 -14.90
N SER A 332 9.78 17.11 -15.79
CA SER A 332 8.90 18.21 -15.40
C SER A 332 7.61 17.68 -14.74
N PRO A 333 6.91 18.51 -13.95
CA PRO A 333 5.59 18.14 -13.40
C PRO A 333 4.59 17.75 -14.48
N GLU A 334 4.59 18.45 -15.62
CA GLU A 334 3.72 18.17 -16.77
C GLU A 334 4.06 16.83 -17.42
N GLU A 335 5.35 16.57 -17.65
CA GLU A 335 5.79 15.30 -18.23
C GLU A 335 5.45 14.12 -17.31
N LEU A 336 5.65 14.27 -16.01
CA LEU A 336 5.23 13.26 -15.04
C LEU A 336 3.72 13.05 -15.05
N LEU A 337 2.93 14.13 -15.13
CA LEU A 337 1.47 14.05 -15.22
C LEU A 337 1.03 13.37 -16.53
N TYR A 338 1.69 13.68 -17.65
CA TYR A 338 1.44 13.02 -18.93
C TYR A 338 1.68 11.51 -18.85
N ASN A 339 2.79 11.11 -18.24
CA ASN A 339 3.12 9.70 -18.04
C ASN A 339 2.08 8.98 -17.17
N LEU A 340 1.64 9.58 -16.05
CA LEU A 340 0.60 9.00 -15.21
C LEU A 340 -0.76 8.96 -15.90
N TYR A 341 -1.06 9.93 -16.75
CA TYR A 341 -2.27 9.93 -17.57
C TYR A 341 -2.27 8.73 -18.54
N ILE A 342 -1.16 8.52 -19.27
CA ILE A 342 -1.02 7.38 -20.18
C ILE A 342 -1.15 6.05 -19.41
N ASP A 343 -0.51 5.93 -18.25
CA ASP A 343 -0.62 4.74 -17.39
C ASP A 343 -2.06 4.49 -16.98
N ARG A 344 -2.77 5.53 -16.51
CA ARG A 344 -4.17 5.42 -16.10
C ARG A 344 -5.04 4.87 -17.23
N GLU A 345 -4.94 5.43 -18.42
CA GLU A 345 -5.77 5.02 -19.56
C GLU A 345 -5.48 3.60 -20.03
N ARG A 346 -4.21 3.20 -19.98
CA ARG A 346 -3.77 1.88 -20.49
C ARG A 346 -3.94 0.74 -19.50
N PHE A 347 -3.65 0.97 -18.22
CA PHE A 347 -3.45 -0.09 -17.23
C PHE A 347 -4.41 -0.04 -16.03
N TYR A 348 -5.33 0.92 -15.99
CA TYR A 348 -6.29 1.03 -14.89
C TYR A 348 -7.72 1.12 -15.42
N ASP A 349 -8.61 0.34 -14.81
CA ASP A 349 -10.03 0.56 -14.98
C ASP A 349 -10.46 1.78 -14.14
N ASN A 350 -11.08 2.74 -14.78
CA ASN A 350 -11.57 3.97 -14.14
C ASN A 350 -13.07 4.18 -14.45
N SER A 351 -13.80 3.10 -14.67
CA SER A 351 -15.24 3.11 -14.90
C SER A 351 -16.03 3.74 -13.75
N ASP A 352 -15.49 3.63 -12.52
CA ASP A 352 -16.02 4.25 -11.30
C ASP A 352 -15.70 5.76 -11.15
N GLY A 353 -14.86 6.32 -12.03
CA GLY A 353 -14.49 7.74 -12.04
C GLY A 353 -13.65 8.20 -10.83
N THR A 354 -13.07 7.29 -10.05
CA THR A 354 -12.31 7.66 -8.84
C THR A 354 -10.90 8.16 -9.13
N LEU A 355 -10.28 7.72 -10.23
CA LEU A 355 -8.97 8.19 -10.69
C LEU A 355 -9.11 9.44 -11.58
N THR A 356 -9.55 10.54 -11.02
CA THR A 356 -9.72 11.81 -11.74
C THR A 356 -8.37 12.43 -12.14
N ILE A 357 -8.39 13.39 -13.08
CA ILE A 357 -7.18 14.17 -13.40
C ILE A 357 -6.68 14.93 -12.15
N ASP A 358 -7.58 15.46 -11.33
CA ASP A 358 -7.19 16.14 -10.09
C ASP A 358 -6.51 15.19 -9.09
N CYS A 359 -6.90 13.91 -9.10
CA CYS A 359 -6.18 12.86 -8.35
C CYS A 359 -4.75 12.69 -8.86
N LEU A 360 -4.53 12.63 -10.19
CA LEU A 360 -3.19 12.54 -10.78
C LEU A 360 -2.36 13.80 -10.49
N VAL A 361 -2.94 14.99 -10.62
CA VAL A 361 -2.30 16.26 -10.25
C VAL A 361 -1.83 16.24 -8.79
N SER A 362 -2.67 15.77 -7.88
CA SER A 362 -2.30 15.63 -6.47
C SER A 362 -1.13 14.67 -6.25
N ILE A 363 -1.10 13.54 -6.98
CA ILE A 363 0.01 12.57 -6.92
C ILE A 363 1.30 13.23 -7.43
N VAL A 364 1.25 13.92 -8.57
CA VAL A 364 2.41 14.61 -9.15
C VAL A 364 2.96 15.64 -8.18
N LYS A 365 2.13 16.55 -7.67
CA LYS A 365 2.56 17.55 -6.70
C LYS A 365 3.24 16.92 -5.49
N LYS A 366 2.64 15.87 -4.91
CA LYS A 366 3.22 15.15 -3.77
C LYS A 366 4.57 14.50 -4.10
N THR A 367 4.74 13.99 -5.30
CA THR A 367 5.99 13.36 -5.74
C THR A 367 7.07 14.42 -6.00
N MET A 368 6.70 15.53 -6.64
CA MET A 368 7.64 16.60 -7.01
C MET A 368 8.17 17.41 -5.82
N LYS A 369 7.46 17.41 -4.70
CA LYS A 369 7.93 18.02 -3.44
C LYS A 369 9.11 17.32 -2.81
N LYS A 370 9.21 16.00 -2.98
CA LYS A 370 10.23 15.20 -2.31
C LYS A 370 11.57 15.32 -3.01
N GLU A 371 12.63 15.44 -2.24
CA GLU A 371 13.97 15.31 -2.76
C GLU A 371 14.23 13.90 -3.30
N LEU A 372 15.16 13.76 -4.24
CA LEU A 372 15.43 12.48 -4.92
C LEU A 372 15.99 11.42 -3.98
N ASP A 373 16.83 11.80 -3.04
CA ASP A 373 17.39 10.93 -2.01
C ASP A 373 16.31 10.37 -1.08
N VAL A 374 15.32 11.20 -0.72
CA VAL A 374 14.15 10.75 0.06
C VAL A 374 13.33 9.75 -0.74
N LEU A 375 13.10 10.00 -2.03
CA LEU A 375 12.38 9.06 -2.90
C LEU A 375 13.15 7.74 -3.06
N GLN A 376 14.47 7.80 -3.16
CA GLN A 376 15.34 6.62 -3.24
C GLN A 376 15.24 5.79 -1.95
N THR A 377 15.36 6.44 -0.80
CA THR A 377 15.25 5.77 0.51
C THR A 377 13.88 5.09 0.67
N GLU A 378 12.78 5.79 0.39
CA GLU A 378 11.43 5.22 0.44
C GLU A 378 11.26 4.04 -0.52
N TYR A 379 11.88 4.09 -1.69
CA TYR A 379 11.86 2.98 -2.66
C TYR A 379 12.59 1.75 -2.08
N GLU A 380 13.78 1.94 -1.53
CA GLU A 380 14.59 0.87 -0.95
C GLU A 380 13.91 0.22 0.26
N GLU A 381 13.35 1.02 1.18
CA GLU A 381 12.57 0.52 2.33
C GLU A 381 11.36 -0.30 1.89
N SER A 382 10.62 0.19 0.88
CA SER A 382 9.49 -0.54 0.31
C SER A 382 9.92 -1.87 -0.30
N ARG A 383 11.07 -1.91 -0.96
CA ARG A 383 11.64 -3.13 -1.56
C ARG A 383 12.10 -4.10 -0.49
N GLU A 384 12.73 -3.62 0.57
CA GLU A 384 13.15 -4.47 1.68
C GLU A 384 11.94 -5.08 2.42
N ALA A 385 10.89 -4.31 2.63
CA ALA A 385 9.64 -4.82 3.20
C ALA A 385 9.04 -5.96 2.34
N VAL A 386 9.05 -5.79 1.00
CA VAL A 386 8.60 -6.85 0.06
C VAL A 386 9.51 -8.08 0.14
N ARG A 387 10.84 -7.91 0.21
CA ARG A 387 11.79 -9.03 0.39
C ARG A 387 11.50 -9.82 1.65
N LYS A 388 11.31 -9.13 2.79
CA LYS A 388 10.97 -9.76 4.07
C LYS A 388 9.64 -10.52 4.02
N ALA A 389 8.65 -10.01 3.27
CA ALA A 389 7.34 -10.63 3.12
C ALA A 389 7.35 -11.84 2.16
N MET A 390 8.19 -11.84 1.13
CA MET A 390 8.24 -12.89 0.11
C MET A 390 9.11 -14.09 0.51
N LYS A 391 9.78 -14.06 1.67
CA LYS A 391 10.74 -15.09 2.10
C LYS A 391 11.73 -15.46 0.97
N ASP A 392 12.51 -16.48 1.07
CA ASP A 392 13.68 -16.83 0.25
C ASP A 392 13.55 -16.84 -1.29
N ASP A 393 12.36 -16.60 -1.87
CA ASP A 393 12.11 -16.60 -3.33
C ASP A 393 12.41 -15.29 -4.06
N TYR A 394 12.98 -14.29 -3.37
CA TYR A 394 13.23 -12.99 -3.99
C TYR A 394 14.58 -12.93 -4.71
N HIS A 395 14.56 -12.96 -6.03
CA HIS A 395 15.76 -12.77 -6.85
C HIS A 395 16.11 -11.26 -7.00
N GLU A 396 17.29 -10.86 -6.51
CA GLU A 396 17.81 -9.49 -6.62
C GLU A 396 18.14 -9.06 -8.07
N LYS A 397 18.09 -9.99 -9.01
CA LYS A 397 18.42 -9.75 -10.42
C LYS A 397 17.17 -9.76 -11.27
N LYS A 398 17.03 -8.71 -12.11
CA LYS A 398 15.92 -8.60 -13.06
C LYS A 398 16.42 -8.66 -14.48
N LEU A 399 15.71 -9.41 -15.29
CA LEU A 399 15.93 -9.46 -16.70
C LEU A 399 15.23 -8.30 -17.38
N VAL A 400 15.98 -7.47 -18.07
CA VAL A 400 15.48 -6.31 -18.81
C VAL A 400 15.56 -6.58 -20.30
N VAL A 401 14.43 -6.40 -20.97
CA VAL A 401 14.33 -6.60 -22.42
C VAL A 401 14.62 -5.30 -23.15
N ASN A 402 15.46 -5.36 -24.20
CA ASN A 402 15.75 -4.23 -25.04
C ASN A 402 14.47 -3.75 -25.77
N PRO A 403 14.12 -2.45 -25.68
CA PRO A 403 12.92 -1.88 -26.31
C PRO A 403 12.79 -2.15 -27.81
N LYS A 404 13.90 -2.25 -28.53
CA LYS A 404 13.91 -2.55 -29.96
C LYS A 404 13.24 -3.89 -30.30
N TYR A 405 13.19 -4.79 -29.33
CA TYR A 405 12.60 -6.14 -29.47
C TYR A 405 11.25 -6.28 -28.75
N TYR A 406 10.79 -5.23 -28.05
CA TYR A 406 9.51 -5.24 -27.35
C TYR A 406 8.37 -5.22 -28.38
N GLY A 407 7.46 -6.20 -28.29
CA GLY A 407 6.34 -6.34 -29.23
C GLY A 407 6.67 -7.05 -30.55
N LYS A 408 7.95 -7.43 -30.80
CA LYS A 408 8.34 -8.21 -31.97
C LYS A 408 8.43 -9.72 -31.69
N TYR A 409 8.21 -10.11 -30.44
CA TYR A 409 8.28 -11.51 -30.02
C TYR A 409 6.93 -11.98 -29.46
N GLU A 410 6.53 -13.18 -29.83
CA GLU A 410 5.50 -13.90 -29.09
C GLU A 410 5.97 -14.11 -27.64
N ARG A 411 5.07 -13.87 -26.68
CA ARG A 411 5.36 -13.96 -25.23
C ARG A 411 6.00 -15.30 -24.84
N SER A 412 5.53 -16.41 -25.43
CA SER A 412 6.08 -17.75 -25.23
C SER A 412 7.55 -17.84 -25.65
N LYS A 413 7.91 -17.25 -26.78
CA LYS A 413 9.25 -17.23 -27.33
C LYS A 413 10.17 -16.32 -26.50
N MET A 414 9.69 -15.15 -26.10
CA MET A 414 10.42 -14.25 -25.21
C MET A 414 10.68 -14.90 -23.83
N MET A 415 9.70 -15.60 -23.27
CA MET A 415 9.87 -16.32 -22.00
C MET A 415 10.81 -17.52 -22.12
N ALA A 416 10.85 -18.17 -23.27
CA ALA A 416 11.82 -19.23 -23.54
C ALA A 416 13.25 -18.67 -23.64
N ASP A 417 13.44 -17.57 -24.38
CA ASP A 417 14.73 -16.88 -24.49
C ASP A 417 15.21 -16.35 -23.13
N ILE A 418 14.30 -15.81 -22.30
CA ILE A 418 14.56 -15.38 -20.93
C ILE A 418 15.07 -16.55 -20.07
N ARG A 419 14.39 -17.69 -20.11
CA ARG A 419 14.79 -18.88 -19.35
C ARG A 419 16.15 -19.40 -19.80
N THR A 420 16.40 -19.43 -21.09
CA THR A 420 17.68 -19.85 -21.67
C THR A 420 18.79 -18.89 -21.27
N GLY A 421 18.56 -17.57 -21.37
CA GLY A 421 19.55 -16.58 -20.99
C GLY A 421 19.85 -16.55 -19.49
N THR A 422 18.84 -16.77 -18.65
CA THR A 422 19.05 -16.93 -17.19
C THR A 422 19.88 -18.17 -16.90
N LYS A 423 19.60 -19.27 -17.60
CA LYS A 423 20.37 -20.51 -17.48
C LYS A 423 21.82 -20.30 -17.88
N GLU A 424 22.07 -19.69 -19.04
CA GLU A 424 23.42 -19.40 -19.54
C GLU A 424 24.20 -18.48 -18.61
N TRP A 425 23.55 -17.46 -18.06
CA TRP A 425 24.15 -16.56 -17.09
C TRP A 425 24.53 -17.28 -15.79
N ASN A 426 23.62 -18.08 -15.24
CA ASN A 426 23.92 -18.87 -14.05
C ASN A 426 25.04 -19.85 -14.30
N TYR A 427 25.07 -20.48 -15.46
CA TYR A 427 26.15 -21.40 -15.84
C TYR A 427 27.49 -20.68 -15.98
N HIS A 428 27.51 -19.49 -16.56
CA HIS A 428 28.72 -18.67 -16.61
C HIS A 428 29.24 -18.30 -15.20
N LEU A 429 28.36 -17.94 -14.28
CA LEU A 429 28.76 -17.64 -12.90
C LEU A 429 29.26 -18.89 -12.17
N ILE A 430 28.65 -20.05 -12.43
CA ILE A 430 29.12 -21.33 -11.87
C ILE A 430 30.49 -21.67 -12.45
N ASP A 431 30.71 -21.53 -13.77
CA ASP A 431 32.00 -21.75 -14.43
C ASP A 431 33.16 -21.00 -13.77
N LEU A 432 32.89 -19.78 -13.21
CA LEU A 432 33.93 -18.96 -12.58
C LEU A 432 34.43 -19.49 -11.22
N TYR A 433 33.57 -20.21 -10.49
CA TYR A 433 33.84 -20.57 -9.09
C TYR A 433 33.63 -22.05 -8.77
N TYR A 434 33.17 -22.85 -9.75
CA TYR A 434 32.99 -24.27 -9.58
C TYR A 434 34.33 -25.00 -9.54
N ASN A 435 34.52 -25.84 -8.53
CA ASN A 435 35.68 -26.71 -8.43
C ASN A 435 35.22 -28.17 -8.50
N PRO A 436 35.66 -28.95 -9.52
CA PRO A 436 35.28 -30.37 -9.67
C PRO A 436 35.79 -31.27 -8.55
N ASP A 437 36.77 -30.83 -7.78
CA ASP A 437 37.34 -31.62 -6.68
C ASP A 437 36.53 -31.46 -5.37
N LEU A 438 35.59 -30.49 -5.32
CA LEU A 438 34.71 -30.27 -4.19
C LEU A 438 33.38 -31.00 -4.36
N THR A 439 32.74 -31.31 -3.24
CA THR A 439 31.37 -31.82 -3.22
C THR A 439 30.38 -30.76 -3.74
N VAL A 440 29.17 -31.20 -4.10
CA VAL A 440 28.10 -30.26 -4.50
C VAL A 440 27.85 -29.22 -3.41
N GLN A 441 27.80 -29.64 -2.12
CA GLN A 441 27.58 -28.72 -1.01
C GLN A 441 28.72 -27.73 -0.84
N GLU A 442 29.95 -28.17 -0.91
CA GLU A 442 31.13 -27.29 -0.82
C GLU A 442 31.19 -26.30 -1.99
N ASN A 443 30.79 -26.73 -3.20
CA ASN A 443 30.64 -25.85 -4.33
C ASN A 443 29.52 -24.83 -4.12
N LEU A 444 28.38 -25.21 -3.56
CA LEU A 444 27.31 -24.27 -3.20
C LEU A 444 27.77 -23.23 -2.18
N ASP A 445 28.51 -23.68 -1.15
CA ASP A 445 29.05 -22.78 -0.13
C ASP A 445 30.13 -21.84 -0.71
N SER A 446 30.98 -22.36 -1.60
CA SER A 446 31.97 -21.56 -2.34
C SER A 446 31.30 -20.52 -3.26
N LEU A 447 30.29 -20.92 -4.02
CA LEU A 447 29.51 -20.04 -4.87
C LEU A 447 28.83 -18.93 -4.05
N LYS A 448 28.19 -19.29 -2.95
CA LYS A 448 27.54 -18.36 -2.02
C LYS A 448 28.54 -17.36 -1.40
N LYS A 449 29.72 -17.83 -1.00
CA LYS A 449 30.81 -16.99 -0.48
C LYS A 449 31.29 -15.95 -1.50
N ASN A 450 31.23 -16.29 -2.79
CA ASN A 450 31.57 -15.39 -3.89
C ASN A 450 30.35 -14.60 -4.43
N GLY A 451 29.24 -14.57 -3.70
CA GLY A 451 28.04 -13.82 -4.07
C GLY A 451 27.19 -14.45 -5.18
N VAL A 452 27.41 -15.70 -5.50
CA VAL A 452 26.66 -16.48 -6.49
C VAL A 452 25.67 -17.39 -5.77
N GLU A 453 24.39 -17.00 -5.74
CA GLU A 453 23.34 -17.83 -5.14
C GLU A 453 22.64 -18.65 -6.22
N VAL A 454 22.83 -19.95 -6.20
CA VAL A 454 22.15 -20.92 -7.08
C VAL A 454 21.57 -22.04 -6.21
N SER A 455 20.43 -22.59 -6.67
CA SER A 455 19.85 -23.76 -6.00
C SER A 455 20.62 -25.03 -6.32
N ASP A 456 20.52 -26.02 -5.44
CA ASP A 456 21.07 -27.37 -5.64
C ASP A 456 20.67 -27.93 -7.00
N ASP A 457 19.39 -27.82 -7.36
CA ASP A 457 18.85 -28.24 -8.65
C ASP A 457 19.53 -27.56 -9.86
N THR A 458 19.88 -26.28 -9.71
CA THR A 458 20.59 -25.52 -10.76
C THR A 458 22.00 -26.05 -10.90
N LEU A 459 22.71 -26.30 -9.80
CA LEU A 459 24.07 -26.86 -9.83
C LEU A 459 24.07 -28.32 -10.35
N TYR A 460 23.10 -29.15 -9.97
CA TYR A 460 22.95 -30.49 -10.52
C TYR A 460 22.67 -30.49 -12.04
N ARG A 461 21.81 -29.60 -12.52
CA ARG A 461 21.56 -29.42 -13.96
C ARG A 461 22.79 -28.95 -14.72
N TYR A 462 23.52 -27.97 -14.15
CA TYR A 462 24.80 -27.49 -14.69
C TYR A 462 25.78 -28.67 -14.86
N CYS A 463 26.02 -29.44 -13.80
CA CYS A 463 26.91 -30.59 -13.84
C CYS A 463 26.47 -31.62 -14.89
N LYS A 464 25.18 -31.93 -14.95
CA LYS A 464 24.61 -32.82 -15.95
C LYS A 464 24.83 -32.32 -17.38
N ASP A 465 24.55 -31.07 -17.64
CA ASP A 465 24.65 -30.48 -18.98
C ASP A 465 26.10 -30.32 -19.44
N ARG A 466 27.05 -30.21 -18.50
CA ARG A 466 28.51 -30.13 -18.73
C ARG A 466 29.17 -31.54 -18.72
N GLY A 467 28.42 -32.59 -18.46
CA GLY A 467 28.97 -33.95 -18.33
C GLY A 467 29.86 -34.14 -17.10
N ILE A 468 29.74 -33.27 -16.11
CA ILE A 468 30.49 -33.32 -14.86
C ILE A 468 29.83 -34.35 -13.93
N SER A 469 30.61 -35.31 -13.45
CA SER A 469 30.11 -36.30 -12.49
C SER A 469 29.94 -35.65 -11.11
N THR A 470 28.70 -35.60 -10.60
CA THR A 470 28.40 -35.17 -9.23
C THR A 470 28.66 -36.27 -8.19
N LYS A 471 29.05 -37.47 -8.65
CA LYS A 471 29.37 -38.56 -7.76
C LYS A 471 30.82 -38.42 -7.29
N ILE A 472 30.99 -38.34 -5.99
CA ILE A 472 32.32 -38.32 -5.36
C ILE A 472 33.05 -39.59 -5.77
N ASP A 473 34.19 -39.43 -6.41
CA ASP A 473 35.07 -40.58 -6.67
C ASP A 473 35.83 -40.94 -5.39
N PHE A 474 35.14 -41.71 -4.57
CA PHE A 474 35.74 -42.16 -3.29
C PHE A 474 37.04 -42.93 -3.46
N LYS A 475 37.35 -43.44 -4.67
CA LYS A 475 38.64 -44.10 -4.91
C LYS A 475 39.82 -43.16 -4.72
N LYS A 476 39.66 -41.90 -5.14
CA LYS A 476 40.71 -40.85 -4.96
C LYS A 476 40.90 -40.40 -3.51
N LEU A 477 39.93 -40.65 -2.64
CA LEU A 477 39.94 -40.26 -1.25
C LEU A 477 40.42 -41.39 -0.31
N LEU A 478 40.63 -42.60 -0.85
CA LEU A 478 41.09 -43.74 -0.07
C LEU A 478 42.62 -43.82 -0.10
N ASP A 479 43.19 -43.99 1.09
CA ASP A 479 44.61 -44.32 1.21
C ASP A 479 44.80 -45.88 1.14
N PRO A 480 45.46 -46.37 0.09
CA PRO A 480 45.65 -47.81 -0.09
C PRO A 480 46.50 -48.47 1.03
N ASN A 481 47.25 -47.68 1.78
CA ASN A 481 48.07 -48.17 2.89
C ASN A 481 47.29 -48.28 4.21
N LEU A 482 46.06 -47.79 4.26
CA LEU A 482 45.23 -47.85 5.45
C LEU A 482 44.15 -48.93 5.34
N SER A 483 43.82 -49.53 6.50
CA SER A 483 42.73 -50.50 6.54
C SER A 483 41.39 -49.85 6.16
N SER A 484 40.43 -50.63 5.65
CA SER A 484 39.10 -50.15 5.29
C SER A 484 38.37 -49.47 6.43
N ARG A 485 38.66 -49.87 7.69
CA ARG A 485 38.06 -49.22 8.87
C ARG A 485 38.66 -47.81 9.10
N LYS A 486 39.99 -47.67 8.99
CA LYS A 486 40.66 -46.38 9.12
C LYS A 486 40.26 -45.40 8.00
N ASN A 487 40.15 -45.90 6.75
CA ASN A 487 39.63 -45.10 5.62
C ASN A 487 38.19 -44.66 5.86
N LEU A 488 37.33 -45.54 6.41
CA LEU A 488 35.96 -45.23 6.73
C LEU A 488 35.87 -44.12 7.81
N ASP A 489 36.70 -44.23 8.84
CA ASP A 489 36.72 -43.27 9.94
C ASP A 489 37.21 -41.87 9.46
N LEU A 490 38.25 -41.85 8.59
CA LEU A 490 38.72 -40.62 7.93
C LEU A 490 37.63 -39.97 7.05
N LEU A 491 36.97 -40.75 6.22
CA LEU A 491 35.89 -40.23 5.37
C LEU A 491 34.71 -39.70 6.19
N LYS A 492 34.35 -40.37 7.27
CA LYS A 492 33.32 -39.90 8.19
C LYS A 492 33.73 -38.61 8.96
N ALA A 493 35.00 -38.54 9.37
CA ALA A 493 35.53 -37.30 9.99
C ALA A 493 35.53 -36.11 9.04
N GLN A 494 35.65 -36.34 7.73
CA GLN A 494 35.50 -35.38 6.64
C GLN A 494 34.04 -35.11 6.25
N GLY A 495 33.07 -35.70 6.97
CA GLY A 495 31.64 -35.46 6.73
C GLY A 495 30.98 -36.35 5.65
N TYR A 496 31.72 -37.30 5.06
CA TYR A 496 31.18 -38.18 4.01
C TYR A 496 30.29 -39.28 4.58
N LYS A 497 29.10 -39.45 4.01
CA LYS A 497 28.19 -40.58 4.32
C LYS A 497 28.46 -41.76 3.39
N ILE A 498 29.35 -42.66 3.82
CA ILE A 498 29.70 -43.88 3.08
C ILE A 498 29.61 -45.10 3.99
N GLY A 499 29.14 -46.23 3.47
CA GLY A 499 29.04 -47.48 4.19
C GLY A 499 30.35 -48.29 4.11
N LYS A 500 30.63 -49.11 5.16
CA LYS A 500 31.82 -49.95 5.30
C LYS A 500 32.05 -50.88 4.09
N ASP A 501 30.98 -51.51 3.61
CA ASP A 501 31.04 -52.46 2.47
C ASP A 501 31.48 -51.78 1.19
N LYS A 502 31.03 -50.55 0.97
CA LYS A 502 31.40 -49.72 -0.20
C LYS A 502 32.87 -49.34 -0.13
N VAL A 503 33.39 -48.94 1.07
CA VAL A 503 34.81 -48.65 1.26
C VAL A 503 35.66 -49.88 1.02
N GLN A 504 35.27 -51.05 1.55
CA GLN A 504 35.97 -52.33 1.31
C GLN A 504 36.02 -52.68 -0.17
N LYS A 505 34.89 -52.54 -0.90
CA LYS A 505 34.82 -52.82 -2.32
C LYS A 505 35.75 -51.91 -3.13
N LEU A 506 35.70 -50.60 -2.85
CA LEU A 506 36.51 -49.62 -3.57
C LEU A 506 38.01 -49.79 -3.24
N LEU A 507 38.37 -50.17 -2.03
CA LEU A 507 39.75 -50.43 -1.65
C LEU A 507 40.29 -51.68 -2.35
N LYS A 508 39.48 -52.76 -2.46
CA LYS A 508 39.81 -53.95 -3.26
C LYS A 508 40.04 -53.63 -4.72
N GLU A 509 39.18 -52.80 -5.31
CA GLU A 509 39.32 -52.33 -6.68
C GLU A 509 40.54 -51.43 -6.92
N LEU A 510 41.03 -50.73 -5.89
CA LEU A 510 42.19 -49.85 -5.92
C LEU A 510 43.49 -50.64 -5.80
N LEU A 511 43.46 -51.78 -5.13
CA LEU A 511 44.60 -52.69 -4.88
C LEU A 511 44.72 -53.84 -5.91
N GLN A 512 43.75 -53.93 -6.82
CA GLN A 512 43.86 -54.87 -7.96
C GLN A 512 44.67 -54.19 -9.08
N PRO A 513 45.76 -54.87 -9.58
CA PRO A 513 46.60 -54.35 -10.65
C PRO A 513 45.85 -54.17 -11.97
#